data_61717a5e65a3295dbe8124a8e7a2cc52
#
_entry.id   61717a5e65a3295dbe8124a8e7a2cc52
#
_cell.length_a   1.000
_cell.length_b   1.000
_cell.length_c   1.000
_cell.angle_alpha   90.00
_cell.angle_beta   90.00
_cell.angle_gamma   90.00
#
_symmetry.space_group_name_H-M   'P 1'
#
loop_
_entity.id
_entity.type
_entity.pdbx_description
1 polymer ?
#
loop_
_entity_poly.entity_id
_entity_poly.type
_entity_poly.pdbx_seq_one_letter_code
_entity_poly.pdbx_strand_id
1 'polypeptide(L)'
;MSIISESRALSRRAVLGGAAVVAFAGAARAQLATFAKGKLVIETAKGKFPFDIELALSPPQMMQGLMFRRALAADAGMLFDYGSPQPIAMWMKNTLIPLDMMFIANDGKVVDFHERAVPMSLDAIETKVPARAVLEVNAGTVARLGVQVGDTVHHISFGNALS
;
A
#
# COMPACT_ATOMS: atom_id res chain seq x y z
N MET A 1 -58.61 59.64 -50.89
CA MET A 1 -57.42 59.92 -51.72
C MET A 1 -56.24 59.29 -50.99
N SER A 2 -55.69 58.32 -51.62
CA SER A 2 -54.68 57.35 -51.17
C SER A 2 -53.41 57.96 -50.68
N ILE A 3 -52.70 57.33 -49.75
CA ILE A 3 -51.29 57.02 -49.97
C ILE A 3 -50.91 55.83 -49.05
N ILE A 4 -50.43 54.81 -49.70
CA ILE A 4 -49.89 53.58 -49.15
C ILE A 4 -48.46 53.84 -48.71
N SER A 5 -48.08 53.38 -47.50
CA SER A 5 -46.68 53.32 -47.09
C SER A 5 -46.33 51.90 -46.66
N GLU A 6 -45.55 51.26 -47.49
CA GLU A 6 -44.99 49.95 -47.22
C GLU A 6 -43.89 50.03 -46.14
N SER A 7 -44.04 49.27 -45.11
CA SER A 7 -42.98 49.08 -44.14
C SER A 7 -42.34 47.70 -44.34
N ARG A 8 -41.11 47.71 -44.85
CA ARG A 8 -40.23 46.53 -44.96
C ARG A 8 -39.88 45.95 -43.57
N ALA A 9 -40.34 44.74 -43.35
CA ALA A 9 -39.88 43.95 -42.17
C ALA A 9 -38.50 43.38 -42.45
N LEU A 10 -37.53 43.82 -41.66
CA LEU A 10 -36.18 43.26 -41.59
C LEU A 10 -36.19 42.00 -40.68
N SER A 11 -36.07 40.86 -41.32
CA SER A 11 -35.89 39.58 -40.66
C SER A 11 -34.50 39.52 -39.96
N ARG A 12 -34.48 39.56 -38.63
CA ARG A 12 -33.30 39.28 -37.86
C ARG A 12 -33.19 37.76 -37.62
N ARG A 13 -32.41 37.10 -38.46
CA ARG A 13 -31.96 35.73 -38.18
C ARG A 13 -30.96 35.78 -37.02
N ALA A 14 -31.40 35.39 -35.83
CA ALA A 14 -30.54 35.12 -34.71
C ALA A 14 -29.80 33.80 -34.94
N VAL A 15 -28.51 33.86 -35.20
CA VAL A 15 -27.63 32.70 -35.23
C VAL A 15 -27.29 32.36 -33.78
N LEU A 16 -27.93 31.33 -33.23
CA LEU A 16 -27.58 30.74 -31.97
C LEU A 16 -26.32 29.88 -32.15
N GLY A 17 -25.17 30.45 -31.92
CA GLY A 17 -23.90 29.73 -31.81
C GLY A 17 -23.89 28.92 -30.52
N GLY A 18 -24.25 27.63 -30.60
CA GLY A 18 -24.07 26.73 -29.46
C GLY A 18 -22.58 26.40 -29.26
N ALA A 19 -21.97 26.99 -28.23
CA ALA A 19 -20.66 26.56 -27.77
C ALA A 19 -20.82 25.19 -27.06
N ALA A 20 -20.40 24.14 -27.72
CA ALA A 20 -20.30 22.82 -27.08
C ALA A 20 -19.13 22.85 -26.07
N VAL A 21 -19.46 22.95 -24.81
CA VAL A 21 -18.48 22.76 -23.73
C VAL A 21 -18.17 21.26 -23.65
N VAL A 22 -17.07 20.85 -24.25
CA VAL A 22 -16.53 19.49 -24.09
C VAL A 22 -15.90 19.44 -22.69
N ALA A 23 -16.66 18.94 -21.71
CA ALA A 23 -16.13 18.63 -20.40
C ALA A 23 -15.18 17.42 -20.55
N PHE A 24 -13.87 17.67 -20.55
CA PHE A 24 -12.88 16.64 -20.33
C PHE A 24 -13.01 16.15 -18.88
N ALA A 25 -13.78 15.09 -18.67
CA ALA A 25 -13.73 14.30 -17.46
C ALA A 25 -12.36 13.58 -17.46
N GLY A 26 -11.33 14.27 -16.98
CA GLY A 26 -10.05 13.65 -16.71
C GLY A 26 -10.28 12.55 -15.67
N ALA A 27 -10.18 11.28 -16.06
CA ALA A 27 -10.14 10.17 -15.14
C ALA A 27 -8.92 10.40 -14.25
N ALA A 28 -9.14 10.83 -13.00
CA ALA A 28 -8.09 10.92 -12.00
C ALA A 28 -7.52 9.50 -11.82
N ARG A 29 -6.38 9.23 -12.43
CA ARG A 29 -5.61 8.03 -12.12
C ARG A 29 -5.24 8.14 -10.65
N ALA A 30 -5.74 7.22 -9.85
CA ALA A 30 -5.32 7.10 -8.46
C ALA A 30 -3.79 6.98 -8.45
N GLN A 31 -3.13 8.00 -7.92
CA GLN A 31 -1.67 8.01 -7.86
C GLN A 31 -1.26 6.99 -6.79
N LEU A 32 -0.41 6.04 -7.18
CA LEU A 32 0.14 5.08 -6.24
C LEU A 32 0.99 5.82 -5.18
N ALA A 33 0.90 5.36 -3.94
CA ALA A 33 1.71 5.90 -2.86
C ALA A 33 3.20 5.66 -3.13
N THR A 34 4.03 6.59 -2.71
CA THR A 34 5.49 6.43 -2.67
C THR A 34 5.93 6.03 -1.28
N PHE A 35 6.96 5.22 -1.19
CA PHE A 35 7.46 4.66 0.07
C PHE A 35 8.91 5.08 0.31
N ALA A 36 9.23 5.49 1.53
CA ALA A 36 10.61 5.66 1.96
C ALA A 36 11.30 4.29 1.98
N LYS A 37 12.58 4.27 1.70
CA LYS A 37 13.40 3.05 1.73
C LYS A 37 14.19 2.98 3.02
N GLY A 38 14.41 1.77 3.50
CA GLY A 38 15.19 1.48 4.70
C GLY A 38 15.89 0.13 4.59
N LYS A 39 16.58 -0.21 5.66
CA LYS A 39 17.22 -1.52 5.85
C LYS A 39 16.84 -2.04 7.21
N LEU A 40 16.64 -3.34 7.31
CA LEU A 40 16.50 -4.05 8.58
C LEU A 40 17.30 -5.35 8.56
N VAL A 41 17.45 -5.96 9.72
CA VAL A 41 18.07 -7.28 9.84
C VAL A 41 17.12 -8.20 10.58
N ILE A 42 16.85 -9.36 10.03
CA ILE A 42 16.15 -10.45 10.73
C ILE A 42 17.21 -11.33 11.38
N GLU A 43 17.21 -11.45 12.69
CA GLU A 43 18.10 -12.32 13.46
C GLU A 43 17.35 -13.55 13.97
N THR A 44 17.81 -14.73 13.55
CA THR A 44 17.26 -16.03 13.94
C THR A 44 18.38 -16.92 14.48
N ALA A 45 18.05 -18.12 14.92
CA ALA A 45 19.05 -19.11 15.30
C ALA A 45 20.01 -19.50 14.16
N LYS A 46 19.62 -19.25 12.87
CA LYS A 46 20.46 -19.51 11.71
C LYS A 46 21.41 -18.37 11.35
N GLY A 47 21.25 -17.19 11.95
CA GLY A 47 22.11 -16.04 11.70
C GLY A 47 21.35 -14.73 11.49
N LYS A 48 22.05 -13.74 10.90
CA LYS A 48 21.57 -12.39 10.64
C LYS A 48 21.38 -12.19 9.14
N PHE A 49 20.18 -11.77 8.74
CA PHE A 49 19.78 -11.64 7.35
C PHE A 49 19.35 -10.21 7.06
N PRO A 50 20.14 -9.45 6.29
CA PRO A 50 19.78 -8.08 5.90
C PRO A 50 18.70 -8.08 4.84
N PHE A 51 17.78 -7.09 4.94
CA PHE A 51 16.69 -6.84 4.00
C PHE A 51 16.66 -5.37 3.63
N ASP A 52 16.45 -5.11 2.33
CA ASP A 52 16.08 -3.80 1.82
C ASP A 52 14.56 -3.65 1.91
N ILE A 53 14.08 -2.65 2.62
CA ILE A 53 12.65 -2.49 2.88
C ILE A 53 12.09 -1.17 2.36
N GLU A 54 10.81 -1.18 2.10
CA GLU A 54 9.99 0.01 1.98
C GLU A 54 9.18 0.21 3.26
N LEU A 55 8.92 1.46 3.62
CA LEU A 55 8.24 1.83 4.87
C LEU A 55 6.83 2.32 4.57
N ALA A 56 5.82 1.65 5.11
CA ALA A 56 4.42 2.07 5.11
C ALA A 56 4.10 2.71 6.46
N LEU A 57 4.11 4.04 6.52
CA LEU A 57 4.00 4.83 7.75
C LEU A 57 2.73 5.69 7.82
N SER A 58 2.03 5.85 6.70
CA SER A 58 0.81 6.64 6.62
C SER A 58 -0.39 5.79 6.20
N PRO A 59 -1.63 6.18 6.56
CA PRO A 59 -2.80 5.40 6.19
C PRO A 59 -2.91 5.09 4.69
N PRO A 60 -2.65 6.02 3.73
CA PRO A 60 -2.65 5.68 2.31
C PRO A 60 -1.58 4.65 1.93
N GLN A 61 -0.38 4.73 2.52
CA GLN A 61 0.69 3.76 2.29
C GLN A 61 0.33 2.39 2.84
N MET A 62 -0.19 2.31 4.08
CA MET A 62 -0.64 1.06 4.71
C MET A 62 -1.78 0.43 3.92
N MET A 63 -2.72 1.24 3.42
CA MET A 63 -3.82 0.74 2.60
C MET A 63 -3.36 0.16 1.26
N GLN A 64 -2.34 0.75 0.64
CA GLN A 64 -1.79 0.25 -0.62
C GLN A 64 -0.85 -0.93 -0.42
N GLY A 65 0.09 -0.85 0.51
CA GLY A 65 1.09 -1.90 0.74
C GLY A 65 1.77 -2.37 -0.55
N LEU A 66 1.91 -3.68 -0.70
CA LEU A 66 2.49 -4.34 -1.87
C LEU A 66 1.48 -4.63 -2.99
N MET A 67 0.29 -4.00 -2.97
CA MET A 67 -0.72 -4.16 -4.02
C MET A 67 -0.13 -3.89 -5.42
N PHE A 68 -0.61 -4.65 -6.40
CA PHE A 68 -0.27 -4.55 -7.83
C PHE A 68 1.19 -4.89 -8.18
N ARG A 69 2.01 -5.26 -7.23
CA ARG A 69 3.39 -5.71 -7.48
C ARG A 69 3.40 -7.10 -8.07
N ARG A 70 4.20 -7.28 -9.12
CA ARG A 70 4.35 -8.57 -9.82
C ARG A 70 5.54 -9.37 -9.32
N ALA A 71 6.45 -8.73 -8.62
CA ALA A 71 7.65 -9.34 -8.05
C ALA A 71 8.17 -8.50 -6.87
N LEU A 72 8.90 -9.16 -5.99
CA LEU A 72 9.67 -8.59 -4.89
C LEU A 72 11.02 -9.29 -4.88
N ALA A 73 12.14 -8.56 -4.72
CA ALA A 73 13.46 -9.18 -4.63
C ALA A 73 13.54 -10.12 -3.41
N ALA A 74 14.42 -11.13 -3.45
CA ALA A 74 14.46 -12.18 -2.44
C ALA A 74 14.77 -11.69 -1.01
N ASP A 75 15.50 -10.58 -0.92
CA ASP A 75 15.93 -9.89 0.30
C ASP A 75 15.25 -8.54 0.47
N ALA A 76 14.09 -8.34 -0.16
CA ALA A 76 13.27 -7.15 -0.02
C ALA A 76 11.99 -7.44 0.76
N GLY A 77 11.41 -6.36 1.34
CA GLY A 77 10.15 -6.42 2.07
C GLY A 77 9.48 -5.06 2.23
N MET A 78 8.36 -5.05 2.93
CA MET A 78 7.69 -3.83 3.36
C MET A 78 7.38 -3.90 4.87
N LEU A 79 7.81 -2.87 5.60
CA LEU A 79 7.52 -2.71 7.01
C LEU A 79 6.35 -1.73 7.19
N PHE A 80 5.27 -2.23 7.76
CA PHE A 80 4.10 -1.46 8.19
C PHE A 80 4.30 -1.13 9.68
N ASP A 81 4.63 0.10 10.02
CA ASP A 81 4.84 0.52 11.41
C ASP A 81 3.64 1.35 11.91
N TYR A 82 2.86 0.77 12.80
CA TYR A 82 1.68 1.39 13.41
C TYR A 82 2.03 2.30 14.60
N GLY A 83 3.31 2.38 14.96
CA GLY A 83 3.82 3.27 16.03
C GLY A 83 3.64 2.74 17.46
N SER A 84 2.63 1.90 17.71
CA SER A 84 2.36 1.31 19.04
C SER A 84 1.69 -0.06 18.91
N PRO A 85 1.84 -0.94 19.92
CA PRO A 85 1.17 -2.23 19.92
C PRO A 85 -0.36 -2.12 19.87
N GLN A 86 -0.98 -2.87 18.96
CA GLN A 86 -2.42 -2.93 18.75
C GLN A 86 -2.83 -4.25 18.08
N PRO A 87 -4.10 -4.64 18.12
CA PRO A 87 -4.60 -5.69 17.24
C PRO A 87 -4.42 -5.28 15.77
N ILE A 88 -3.82 -6.17 14.97
CA ILE A 88 -3.57 -5.92 13.54
C ILE A 88 -4.27 -7.00 12.74
N ALA A 89 -4.98 -6.58 11.70
CA ALA A 89 -5.53 -7.45 10.67
C ALA A 89 -4.98 -7.03 9.30
N MET A 90 -4.42 -7.97 8.58
CA MET A 90 -3.91 -7.82 7.23
C MET A 90 -4.79 -8.58 6.24
N TRP A 91 -4.64 -8.32 4.96
CA TRP A 91 -5.31 -9.02 3.88
C TRP A 91 -4.43 -9.04 2.62
N MET A 92 -4.80 -9.87 1.65
CA MET A 92 -4.08 -9.97 0.38
C MET A 92 -4.82 -9.29 -0.79
N LYS A 93 -5.75 -8.37 -0.49
CA LYS A 93 -6.51 -7.64 -1.52
C LYS A 93 -5.56 -6.98 -2.52
N ASN A 94 -5.81 -7.22 -3.82
CA ASN A 94 -5.00 -6.68 -4.92
C ASN A 94 -3.49 -7.01 -4.86
N THR A 95 -3.07 -7.92 -3.99
CA THR A 95 -1.68 -8.36 -3.86
C THR A 95 -1.49 -9.61 -4.72
N LEU A 96 -0.63 -9.51 -5.74
CA LEU A 96 -0.50 -10.52 -6.80
C LEU A 96 0.53 -11.62 -6.48
N ILE A 97 1.41 -11.36 -5.52
CA ILE A 97 2.50 -12.27 -5.11
C ILE A 97 2.18 -12.87 -3.75
N PRO A 98 2.49 -14.16 -3.52
CA PRO A 98 2.35 -14.77 -2.20
C PRO A 98 3.38 -14.18 -1.23
N LEU A 99 2.96 -13.93 0.00
CA LEU A 99 3.78 -13.27 1.03
C LEU A 99 3.81 -14.09 2.32
N ASP A 100 4.91 -13.95 3.07
CA ASP A 100 4.96 -14.25 4.50
C ASP A 100 4.82 -12.93 5.27
N MET A 101 4.11 -12.95 6.38
CA MET A 101 3.87 -11.80 7.26
C MET A 101 4.42 -12.10 8.64
N MET A 102 5.32 -11.27 9.16
CA MET A 102 5.82 -11.37 10.55
C MET A 102 5.23 -10.22 11.37
N PHE A 103 4.55 -10.53 12.45
CA PHE A 103 4.02 -9.56 13.41
C PHE A 103 5.06 -9.30 14.48
N ILE A 104 5.37 -8.02 14.72
CA ILE A 104 6.54 -7.59 15.47
C ILE A 104 6.10 -6.71 16.64
N ALA A 105 6.58 -7.01 17.82
CA ALA A 105 6.34 -6.24 19.05
C ALA A 105 7.13 -4.92 19.06
N ASN A 106 6.91 -4.11 20.10
CA ASN A 106 7.52 -2.79 20.23
C ASN A 106 9.06 -2.82 20.36
N ASP A 107 9.61 -3.92 20.84
CA ASP A 107 11.05 -4.14 21.03
C ASP A 107 11.73 -4.85 19.84
N GLY A 108 10.98 -5.08 18.75
CA GLY A 108 11.46 -5.78 17.58
C GLY A 108 11.35 -7.30 17.61
N LYS A 109 10.77 -7.90 18.67
CA LYS A 109 10.54 -9.34 18.72
C LYS A 109 9.41 -9.78 17.82
N VAL A 110 9.63 -10.88 17.07
CA VAL A 110 8.55 -11.57 16.34
C VAL A 110 7.62 -12.19 17.36
N VAL A 111 6.34 -11.82 17.32
CA VAL A 111 5.32 -12.32 18.27
C VAL A 111 4.35 -13.30 17.60
N ASP A 112 4.21 -13.23 16.29
CA ASP A 112 3.43 -14.15 15.47
C ASP A 112 3.90 -14.08 14.03
N PHE A 113 3.53 -15.04 13.20
CA PHE A 113 3.74 -14.97 11.76
C PHE A 113 2.71 -15.79 11.00
N HIS A 114 2.46 -15.41 9.76
CA HIS A 114 1.61 -16.13 8.81
C HIS A 114 2.43 -16.41 7.55
N GLU A 115 2.52 -17.70 7.18
CA GLU A 115 3.27 -18.14 6.01
C GLU A 115 2.36 -18.30 4.80
N ARG A 116 2.89 -17.96 3.63
CA ARG A 116 2.30 -18.22 2.32
C ARG A 116 0.87 -17.68 2.18
N ALA A 117 0.65 -16.44 2.62
CA ALA A 117 -0.61 -15.74 2.43
C ALA A 117 -1.03 -15.80 0.96
N VAL A 118 -2.29 -16.18 0.74
CA VAL A 118 -2.82 -16.47 -0.60
C VAL A 118 -3.07 -15.16 -1.35
N PRO A 119 -2.47 -14.96 -2.54
CA PRO A 119 -2.72 -13.79 -3.35
C PRO A 119 -4.20 -13.53 -3.59
N MET A 120 -4.61 -12.26 -3.60
CA MET A 120 -5.98 -11.79 -3.85
C MET A 120 -7.02 -12.21 -2.81
N SER A 121 -6.66 -12.96 -1.74
CA SER A 121 -7.60 -13.28 -0.67
C SER A 121 -8.09 -12.03 0.06
N LEU A 122 -9.36 -12.04 0.44
CA LEU A 122 -10.00 -11.02 1.27
C LEU A 122 -10.15 -11.47 2.73
N ASP A 123 -9.71 -12.69 3.03
CA ASP A 123 -9.73 -13.22 4.39
C ASP A 123 -8.78 -12.40 5.27
N ALA A 124 -9.22 -12.12 6.50
CA ALA A 124 -8.40 -11.42 7.46
C ALA A 124 -7.29 -12.35 7.99
N ILE A 125 -6.06 -11.84 8.01
CA ILE A 125 -4.90 -12.47 8.64
C ILE A 125 -4.63 -11.67 9.91
N GLU A 126 -5.07 -12.21 11.04
CA GLU A 126 -5.02 -11.53 12.33
C GLU A 126 -3.92 -12.10 13.21
N THR A 127 -3.21 -11.23 13.93
CA THR A 127 -2.31 -11.69 15.00
C THR A 127 -3.10 -12.04 16.26
N LYS A 128 -2.64 -13.06 16.98
CA LYS A 128 -3.23 -13.50 18.25
C LYS A 128 -2.87 -12.59 19.43
N VAL A 129 -1.85 -11.77 19.29
CA VAL A 129 -1.35 -10.85 20.31
C VAL A 129 -1.14 -9.47 19.70
N PRO A 130 -1.25 -8.37 20.48
CA PRO A 130 -0.97 -7.03 19.95
C PRO A 130 0.44 -6.94 19.37
N ALA A 131 0.56 -6.36 18.19
CA ALA A 131 1.83 -6.09 17.53
C ALA A 131 1.95 -4.60 17.20
N ARG A 132 3.18 -4.08 17.12
CA ARG A 132 3.47 -2.72 16.69
C ARG A 132 3.60 -2.62 15.17
N ALA A 133 4.15 -3.66 14.55
CA ALA A 133 4.48 -3.62 13.11
C ALA A 133 4.22 -4.97 12.45
N VAL A 134 4.09 -4.93 11.12
CA VAL A 134 4.09 -6.12 10.27
C VAL A 134 5.20 -5.97 9.23
N LEU A 135 6.00 -7.03 9.06
CA LEU A 135 6.96 -7.14 7.98
C LEU A 135 6.45 -8.15 6.95
N GLU A 136 6.15 -7.66 5.76
CA GLU A 136 5.81 -8.49 4.60
C GLU A 136 7.06 -8.79 3.77
N VAL A 137 7.25 -10.07 3.43
CA VAL A 137 8.36 -10.57 2.61
C VAL A 137 7.84 -11.64 1.65
N ASN A 138 8.67 -12.07 0.68
CA ASN A 138 8.28 -13.17 -0.19
C ASN A 138 7.90 -14.44 0.60
N ALA A 139 6.87 -15.13 0.13
CA ALA A 139 6.46 -16.42 0.70
C ALA A 139 7.61 -17.43 0.73
N GLY A 140 7.72 -18.18 1.82
CA GLY A 140 8.78 -19.13 2.10
C GLY A 140 10.02 -18.53 2.77
N THR A 141 10.05 -17.23 3.01
CA THR A 141 11.16 -16.56 3.72
C THR A 141 11.21 -17.01 5.18
N VAL A 142 10.07 -17.09 5.87
CA VAL A 142 9.97 -17.57 7.25
C VAL A 142 10.61 -18.95 7.39
N ALA A 143 10.22 -19.91 6.55
CA ALA A 143 10.77 -21.27 6.56
C ALA A 143 12.27 -21.29 6.20
N ARG A 144 12.67 -20.55 5.17
CA ARG A 144 14.08 -20.46 4.71
C ARG A 144 14.99 -19.94 5.80
N LEU A 145 14.62 -18.89 6.48
CA LEU A 145 15.39 -18.27 7.56
C LEU A 145 15.21 -19.01 8.90
N GLY A 146 14.21 -19.88 8.99
CA GLY A 146 13.88 -20.58 10.23
C GLY A 146 13.36 -19.67 11.33
N VAL A 147 12.60 -18.65 10.94
CA VAL A 147 12.02 -17.66 11.88
C VAL A 147 11.14 -18.37 12.92
N GLN A 148 11.31 -17.99 14.16
CA GLN A 148 10.51 -18.45 15.29
C GLN A 148 9.94 -17.24 16.05
N VAL A 149 8.84 -17.45 16.77
CA VAL A 149 8.38 -16.47 17.76
C VAL A 149 9.48 -16.25 18.80
N GLY A 150 9.83 -14.99 19.05
CA GLY A 150 10.94 -14.58 19.92
C GLY A 150 12.20 -14.16 19.16
N ASP A 151 12.32 -14.46 17.87
CA ASP A 151 13.41 -13.93 17.03
C ASP A 151 13.32 -12.40 16.92
N THR A 152 14.40 -11.76 16.48
CA THR A 152 14.48 -10.30 16.50
C THR A 152 14.56 -9.70 15.12
N VAL A 153 13.75 -8.69 14.87
CA VAL A 153 13.88 -7.78 13.72
C VAL A 153 14.54 -6.50 14.23
N HIS A 154 15.74 -6.22 13.71
CA HIS A 154 16.50 -5.03 14.05
C HIS A 154 16.18 -3.90 13.08
N HIS A 155 15.63 -2.81 13.58
CA HIS A 155 15.32 -1.61 12.82
C HIS A 155 15.25 -0.40 13.75
N ILE A 156 15.51 0.79 13.21
CA ILE A 156 15.47 2.04 14.00
C ILE A 156 14.11 2.30 14.67
N SER A 157 13.01 1.88 14.03
CA SER A 157 11.67 1.97 14.63
C SER A 157 11.55 1.27 15.97
N PHE A 158 12.32 0.21 16.20
CA PHE A 158 12.27 -0.58 17.43
C PHE A 158 13.36 -0.16 18.43
N GLY A 159 14.20 0.82 18.09
CA GLY A 159 15.31 1.26 18.93
C GLY A 159 16.45 0.25 19.06
N ASN A 160 16.49 -0.76 18.22
CA ASN A 160 17.45 -1.88 18.29
C ASN A 160 18.24 -2.07 16.97
N ALA A 161 18.35 -1.01 16.15
CA ALA A 161 19.13 -1.07 14.92
C ALA A 161 20.57 -1.51 15.17
N LEU A 162 21.08 -2.40 14.33
CA LEU A 162 22.50 -2.80 14.37
C LEU A 162 23.36 -1.69 13.75
N SER A 163 24.46 -1.38 14.41
CA SER A 163 25.49 -0.43 13.94
C SER A 163 26.34 -1.00 12.83
#